data_595e4dc5ce1390e575c68f3ccc45aaf9
#
_entry.id   595e4dc5ce1390e575c68f3ccc45aaf9
#
_cell.length_a   1.000
_cell.length_b   1.000
_cell.length_c   1.000
_cell.angle_alpha   90.00
_cell.angle_beta   90.00
_cell.angle_gamma   90.00
#
_symmetry.space_group_name_H-M   'P 1'
#
loop_
_entity.id
_entity.type
_entity.pdbx_description
1 polymer ?
#
loop_
_entity_poly.entity_id
_entity_poly.type
_entity_poly.pdbx_seq_one_letter_code
_entity_poly.pdbx_strand_id
1 'polypeptide(L)'
;DRSPSRGLGDVYKRQIYNIPLANHILDKFNYDFVLGSIHNLPEMEDFFFMDYKDKDVYDLLSRYFQKELELAKWDGFDSLAHLTYPLRYMVGEQKIPVDMTRFDDVIGEIFETLIKNHKALEINTSGIAMPLGDTLPGEAYIQRFHDMGGQYITVGSDAHVPEKLCGNVDKGMALAKKCGFDYVTIFNRREPMLVPIA
;
A
#
# COMPACT_ATOMS: atom_id res chain seq x y z
N ASP A 1 -19.73 5.34 11.33
CA ASP A 1 -18.44 5.24 11.99
C ASP A 1 -17.59 6.46 11.63
N ARG A 2 -17.19 7.19 12.66
CA ARG A 2 -16.49 8.46 12.49
C ARG A 2 -15.03 8.26 12.87
N SER A 3 -14.30 7.55 12.01
CA SER A 3 -12.85 7.50 12.17
C SER A 3 -12.27 8.90 11.97
N PRO A 4 -11.54 9.45 12.93
CA PRO A 4 -10.92 10.78 12.80
C PRO A 4 -9.72 10.81 11.84
N SER A 5 -9.27 9.68 11.35
CA SER A 5 -8.19 9.61 10.34
C SER A 5 -8.72 9.90 8.95
N ARG A 6 -9.28 11.09 8.75
CA ARG A 6 -9.63 11.59 7.42
C ARG A 6 -8.41 12.21 6.77
N GLY A 7 -7.39 11.41 6.53
CA GLY A 7 -6.34 11.75 5.61
C GLY A 7 -6.79 11.60 4.15
N LEU A 8 -5.95 11.96 3.21
CA LEU A 8 -6.18 11.75 1.77
C LEU A 8 -6.54 10.30 1.41
N GLY A 9 -6.15 9.32 2.24
CA GLY A 9 -6.57 7.94 2.09
C GLY A 9 -8.09 7.76 2.09
N ASP A 10 -8.83 8.43 2.96
CA ASP A 10 -10.30 8.33 3.01
C ASP A 10 -10.98 9.08 1.85
N VAL A 11 -10.38 10.16 1.39
CA VAL A 11 -10.79 10.85 0.17
C VAL A 11 -10.54 9.93 -1.03
N TYR A 12 -9.48 9.16 -1.00
CA TYR A 12 -9.09 8.22 -2.06
C TYR A 12 -9.98 6.97 -2.12
N LYS A 13 -10.48 6.45 -0.99
CA LYS A 13 -11.48 5.35 -0.97
C LYS A 13 -12.70 5.60 -1.86
N ARG A 14 -13.03 6.87 -2.09
CA ARG A 14 -14.13 7.28 -2.97
C ARG A 14 -13.68 7.65 -4.39
N GLN A 15 -12.36 7.67 -4.69
CA GLN A 15 -11.84 8.52 -5.75
C GLN A 15 -10.94 7.89 -6.80
N ILE A 16 -10.60 6.61 -6.76
CA ILE A 16 -10.07 5.94 -7.98
C ILE A 16 -11.04 6.06 -9.14
N TYR A 17 -12.31 6.30 -8.83
CA TYR A 17 -13.36 6.57 -9.80
C TYR A 17 -13.53 8.06 -10.10
N ASN A 18 -12.75 8.94 -9.46
CA ASN A 18 -12.83 10.39 -9.64
C ASN A 18 -11.46 11.06 -9.53
N ILE A 19 -10.52 10.66 -10.41
CA ILE A 19 -9.21 11.32 -10.55
C ILE A 19 -9.33 12.85 -10.68
N PRO A 20 -10.31 13.43 -11.43
CA PRO A 20 -10.47 14.88 -11.46
C PRO A 20 -10.71 15.53 -10.10
N LEU A 21 -11.49 14.89 -9.23
CA LEU A 21 -11.71 15.40 -7.87
C LEU A 21 -10.47 15.24 -6.99
N ALA A 22 -9.74 14.13 -7.13
CA ALA A 22 -8.48 13.92 -6.41
C ALA A 22 -7.46 15.01 -6.79
N ASN A 23 -7.28 15.27 -8.09
CA ASN A 23 -6.40 16.33 -8.57
C ASN A 23 -6.85 17.70 -8.06
N HIS A 24 -8.15 18.01 -8.09
CA HIS A 24 -8.66 19.28 -7.56
C HIS A 24 -8.35 19.47 -6.08
N ILE A 25 -8.37 18.40 -5.27
CA ILE A 25 -8.00 18.47 -3.86
C ILE A 25 -6.50 18.67 -3.69
N LEU A 26 -5.69 17.94 -4.48
CA LEU A 26 -4.23 18.08 -4.45
C LEU A 26 -3.78 19.49 -4.83
N ASP A 27 -4.43 20.09 -5.82
CA ASP A 27 -4.15 21.46 -6.26
C ASP A 27 -4.55 22.52 -5.22
N LYS A 28 -5.45 22.18 -4.30
CA LYS A 28 -6.03 23.10 -3.33
C LYS A 28 -5.18 23.29 -2.07
N PHE A 29 -4.34 22.31 -1.75
CA PHE A 29 -3.53 22.29 -0.52
C PHE A 29 -2.09 21.89 -0.82
N ASN A 30 -1.16 22.43 -0.04
CA ASN A 30 0.25 22.06 -0.09
C ASN A 30 0.46 20.85 0.84
N TYR A 31 0.56 19.67 0.28
CA TYR A 31 0.86 18.45 1.03
C TYR A 31 2.37 18.18 1.04
N ASP A 32 2.87 17.68 2.14
CA ASP A 32 4.25 17.16 2.21
C ASP A 32 4.33 15.74 1.66
N PHE A 33 3.27 14.95 1.81
CA PHE A 33 3.22 13.56 1.43
C PHE A 33 1.79 13.12 1.07
N VAL A 34 1.67 12.30 0.02
CA VAL A 34 0.40 11.73 -0.44
C VAL A 34 0.55 10.22 -0.56
N LEU A 35 -0.25 9.49 0.20
CA LEU A 35 -0.30 8.03 0.17
C LEU A 35 -1.44 7.57 -0.75
N GLY A 36 -1.11 6.78 -1.78
CA GLY A 36 -2.10 6.20 -2.70
C GLY A 36 -2.53 4.81 -2.22
N SER A 37 -3.85 4.55 -2.14
CA SER A 37 -4.36 3.27 -1.64
C SER A 37 -5.69 2.86 -2.27
N ILE A 38 -5.94 1.54 -2.32
CA ILE A 38 -7.21 0.94 -2.71
C ILE A 38 -7.74 0.06 -1.58
N HIS A 39 -8.97 0.32 -1.16
CA HIS A 39 -9.64 -0.46 -0.10
C HIS A 39 -10.87 -1.22 -0.56
N ASN A 40 -11.41 -0.89 -1.73
CA ASN A 40 -12.57 -1.55 -2.31
C ASN A 40 -12.50 -1.53 -3.84
N LEU A 41 -13.22 -2.40 -4.47
CA LEU A 41 -13.49 -2.37 -5.90
C LEU A 41 -14.74 -1.52 -6.21
N PRO A 42 -14.94 -1.09 -7.50
CA PRO A 42 -16.15 -0.37 -7.89
C PRO A 42 -17.41 -1.06 -7.42
N GLU A 43 -18.34 -0.29 -6.88
CA GLU A 43 -19.66 -0.76 -6.45
C GLU A 43 -19.63 -1.90 -5.41
N MET A 44 -18.48 -2.13 -4.79
CA MET A 44 -18.29 -3.12 -3.74
C MET A 44 -17.96 -2.44 -2.41
N GLU A 45 -18.25 -3.13 -1.31
CA GLU A 45 -17.81 -2.73 0.01
C GLU A 45 -16.29 -2.84 0.17
N ASP A 46 -15.73 -2.19 1.19
CA ASP A 46 -14.32 -2.34 1.57
C ASP A 46 -14.00 -3.81 1.86
N PHE A 47 -12.84 -4.27 1.43
CA PHE A 47 -12.33 -5.62 1.70
C PHE A 47 -12.39 -6.00 3.19
N PHE A 48 -12.31 -5.02 4.09
CA PHE A 48 -12.48 -5.21 5.54
C PHE A 48 -13.85 -5.78 5.92
N PHE A 49 -14.92 -5.40 5.22
CA PHE A 49 -16.30 -5.81 5.56
C PHE A 49 -16.74 -7.07 4.84
N MET A 50 -15.95 -7.57 3.88
CA MET A 50 -16.35 -8.68 3.03
C MET A 50 -16.31 -10.01 3.77
N ASP A 51 -17.35 -10.84 3.59
CA ASP A 51 -17.29 -12.28 3.78
C ASP A 51 -16.84 -12.94 2.45
N TYR A 52 -15.74 -13.69 2.51
CA TYR A 52 -15.14 -14.31 1.33
C TYR A 52 -15.58 -15.75 1.09
N LYS A 53 -16.40 -16.33 1.97
CA LYS A 53 -16.75 -17.76 1.96
C LYS A 53 -17.27 -18.26 0.62
N ASP A 54 -18.11 -17.46 -0.04
CA ASP A 54 -18.74 -17.82 -1.33
C ASP A 54 -18.23 -16.93 -2.49
N LYS A 55 -17.07 -16.28 -2.32
CA LYS A 55 -16.48 -15.41 -3.35
C LYS A 55 -15.31 -16.06 -4.05
N ASP A 56 -15.15 -15.78 -5.33
CA ASP A 56 -13.91 -16.09 -6.05
C ASP A 56 -12.83 -15.07 -5.65
N VAL A 57 -11.97 -15.48 -4.71
CA VAL A 57 -10.89 -14.62 -4.21
C VAL A 57 -9.85 -14.30 -5.30
N TYR A 58 -9.69 -15.16 -6.30
CA TYR A 58 -8.77 -14.90 -7.40
C TYR A 58 -9.31 -13.87 -8.38
N ASP A 59 -10.62 -13.88 -8.67
CA ASP A 59 -11.26 -12.81 -9.44
C ASP A 59 -11.15 -11.47 -8.70
N LEU A 60 -11.46 -11.45 -7.42
CA LEU A 60 -11.35 -10.25 -6.59
C LEU A 60 -9.92 -9.68 -6.60
N LEU A 61 -8.92 -10.53 -6.39
CA LEU A 61 -7.52 -10.11 -6.39
C LEU A 61 -7.03 -9.68 -7.78
N SER A 62 -7.46 -10.36 -8.84
CA SER A 62 -7.14 -9.95 -10.21
C SER A 62 -7.64 -8.54 -10.51
N ARG A 63 -8.88 -8.25 -10.16
CA ARG A 63 -9.48 -6.91 -10.29
C ARG A 63 -8.81 -5.88 -9.38
N TYR A 64 -8.44 -6.28 -8.16
CA TYR A 64 -7.73 -5.42 -7.22
C TYR A 64 -6.36 -4.99 -7.76
N PHE A 65 -5.52 -5.94 -8.21
CA PHE A 65 -4.20 -5.61 -8.74
C PHE A 65 -4.27 -4.83 -10.07
N GLN A 66 -5.30 -5.03 -10.89
CA GLN A 66 -5.53 -4.17 -12.05
C GLN A 66 -5.83 -2.72 -11.61
N LYS A 67 -6.58 -2.52 -10.53
CA LYS A 67 -6.83 -1.19 -9.98
C LYS A 67 -5.59 -0.57 -9.33
N GLU A 68 -4.75 -1.39 -8.66
CA GLU A 68 -3.44 -0.94 -8.17
C GLU A 68 -2.53 -0.49 -9.33
N LEU A 69 -2.55 -1.18 -10.46
CA LEU A 69 -1.81 -0.78 -11.66
C LEU A 69 -2.36 0.53 -12.26
N GLU A 70 -3.68 0.70 -12.30
CA GLU A 70 -4.30 1.98 -12.71
C GLU A 70 -3.87 3.12 -11.76
N LEU A 71 -3.85 2.84 -10.45
CA LEU A 71 -3.37 3.78 -9.45
C LEU A 71 -1.88 4.13 -9.66
N ALA A 72 -1.02 3.14 -9.87
CA ALA A 72 0.40 3.34 -10.11
C ALA A 72 0.69 4.23 -11.34
N LYS A 73 -0.20 4.22 -12.34
CA LYS A 73 -0.11 5.07 -13.53
C LYS A 73 -0.55 6.52 -13.28
N TRP A 74 -1.28 6.80 -12.19
CA TRP A 74 -1.66 8.16 -11.82
C TRP A 74 -0.55 8.83 -11.02
N ASP A 75 -0.19 10.04 -11.37
CA ASP A 75 0.93 10.77 -10.77
C ASP A 75 0.57 11.54 -9.48
N GLY A 76 -0.63 11.38 -8.95
CA GLY A 76 -1.14 12.18 -7.84
C GLY A 76 -0.66 11.76 -6.45
N PHE A 77 0.12 10.69 -6.28
CA PHE A 77 0.60 10.19 -4.99
C PHE A 77 2.13 10.07 -4.96
N ASP A 78 2.71 9.81 -3.80
CA ASP A 78 4.16 9.70 -3.58
C ASP A 78 4.59 8.29 -3.18
N SER A 79 3.75 7.56 -2.42
CA SER A 79 3.99 6.17 -2.03
C SER A 79 2.73 5.32 -2.21
N LEU A 80 2.89 4.13 -2.77
CA LEU A 80 1.82 3.13 -2.88
C LEU A 80 1.68 2.41 -1.55
N ALA A 81 0.50 2.52 -0.93
CA ALA A 81 0.19 1.93 0.36
C ALA A 81 -0.06 0.43 0.27
N HIS A 82 0.28 -0.31 1.32
CA HIS A 82 -0.16 -1.67 1.64
C HIS A 82 -0.59 -2.53 0.44
N LEU A 83 0.27 -2.67 -0.58
CA LEU A 83 0.00 -3.32 -1.88
C LEU A 83 -0.83 -4.61 -1.80
N THR A 84 -0.72 -5.38 -0.72
CA THR A 84 -1.43 -6.65 -0.53
C THR A 84 -2.57 -6.55 0.49
N TYR A 85 -3.22 -5.38 0.57
CA TYR A 85 -4.27 -5.06 1.56
C TYR A 85 -5.35 -6.15 1.72
N PRO A 86 -5.92 -6.76 0.65
CA PRO A 86 -6.95 -7.77 0.81
C PRO A 86 -6.49 -9.04 1.55
N LEU A 87 -5.18 -9.36 1.48
CA LEU A 87 -4.65 -10.56 2.15
C LEU A 87 -4.77 -10.49 3.67
N ARG A 88 -4.81 -9.27 4.23
CA ARG A 88 -5.08 -9.04 5.66
C ARG A 88 -6.32 -9.79 6.12
N TYR A 89 -7.36 -9.78 5.31
CA TYR A 89 -8.67 -10.35 5.62
C TYR A 89 -8.83 -11.76 5.06
N MET A 90 -8.50 -11.97 3.79
CA MET A 90 -8.62 -13.28 3.14
C MET A 90 -7.73 -14.33 3.84
N VAL A 91 -6.44 -14.07 3.90
CA VAL A 91 -5.45 -15.01 4.48
C VAL A 91 -5.38 -14.87 5.99
N GLY A 92 -5.29 -13.61 6.47
CA GLY A 92 -5.09 -13.33 7.90
C GLY A 92 -6.31 -13.72 8.73
N GLU A 93 -7.48 -13.20 8.44
CA GLU A 93 -8.67 -13.39 9.27
C GLU A 93 -9.47 -14.63 8.88
N GLN A 94 -9.81 -14.78 7.59
CA GLN A 94 -10.69 -15.88 7.16
C GLN A 94 -9.92 -17.15 6.76
N LYS A 95 -8.57 -17.13 6.83
CA LYS A 95 -7.70 -18.30 6.62
C LYS A 95 -7.87 -18.97 5.26
N ILE A 96 -8.23 -18.19 4.25
CA ILE A 96 -8.34 -18.67 2.87
C ILE A 96 -6.95 -18.67 2.25
N PRO A 97 -6.43 -19.83 1.81
CA PRO A 97 -5.12 -19.87 1.17
C PRO A 97 -5.17 -19.18 -0.20
N VAL A 98 -4.20 -18.32 -0.46
CA VAL A 98 -4.06 -17.62 -1.74
C VAL A 98 -2.68 -17.90 -2.32
N ASP A 99 -2.66 -18.40 -3.56
CA ASP A 99 -1.44 -18.53 -4.35
C ASP A 99 -1.16 -17.18 -5.05
N MET A 100 -0.27 -16.41 -4.47
CA MET A 100 0.09 -15.09 -4.96
C MET A 100 0.94 -15.09 -6.23
N THR A 101 1.55 -16.21 -6.60
CA THR A 101 2.35 -16.33 -7.85
C THR A 101 1.51 -16.06 -9.10
N ARG A 102 0.20 -16.25 -9.01
CA ARG A 102 -0.76 -15.96 -10.10
C ARG A 102 -0.83 -14.47 -10.46
N PHE A 103 -0.33 -13.60 -9.59
CA PHE A 103 -0.37 -12.15 -9.75
C PHE A 103 1.02 -11.55 -9.99
N ASP A 104 2.05 -12.39 -10.13
CA ASP A 104 3.44 -11.93 -10.27
C ASP A 104 3.64 -11.01 -11.47
N ASP A 105 2.98 -11.27 -12.59
CA ASP A 105 3.10 -10.43 -13.80
C ASP A 105 2.54 -9.02 -13.54
N VAL A 106 1.31 -8.91 -13.06
CA VAL A 106 0.69 -7.60 -12.79
C VAL A 106 1.39 -6.84 -11.67
N ILE A 107 1.87 -7.53 -10.64
CA ILE A 107 2.68 -6.91 -9.57
C ILE A 107 4.02 -6.42 -10.13
N GLY A 108 4.62 -7.17 -11.05
CA GLY A 108 5.81 -6.73 -11.79
C GLY A 108 5.56 -5.43 -12.56
N GLU A 109 4.45 -5.34 -13.30
CA GLU A 109 4.07 -4.11 -14.02
C GLU A 109 3.81 -2.93 -13.06
N ILE A 110 3.23 -3.18 -11.88
CA ILE A 110 3.07 -2.15 -10.85
C ILE A 110 4.44 -1.64 -10.40
N PHE A 111 5.38 -2.53 -10.09
CA PHE A 111 6.73 -2.14 -9.66
C PHE A 111 7.48 -1.37 -10.74
N GLU A 112 7.47 -1.83 -11.98
CA GLU A 112 8.06 -1.10 -13.12
C GLU A 112 7.47 0.30 -13.24
N THR A 113 6.15 0.43 -13.08
CA THR A 113 5.46 1.72 -13.16
C THR A 113 5.87 2.65 -12.01
N LEU A 114 5.93 2.14 -10.76
CA LEU A 114 6.40 2.91 -9.61
C LEU A 114 7.84 3.40 -9.79
N ILE A 115 8.73 2.49 -10.21
CA ILE A 115 10.16 2.80 -10.45
C ILE A 115 10.30 3.88 -11.53
N LYS A 116 9.62 3.71 -12.65
CA LYS A 116 9.64 4.67 -13.76
C LYS A 116 9.12 6.05 -13.36
N ASN A 117 8.12 6.10 -12.49
CA ASN A 117 7.48 7.34 -12.04
C ASN A 117 8.10 7.88 -10.74
N HIS A 118 9.21 7.31 -10.27
CA HIS A 118 9.89 7.70 -9.03
C HIS A 118 8.96 7.69 -7.79
N LYS A 119 8.05 6.72 -7.72
CA LYS A 119 7.15 6.53 -6.58
C LYS A 119 7.72 5.51 -5.60
N ALA A 120 7.39 5.70 -4.32
CA ALA A 120 7.76 4.76 -3.28
C ALA A 120 6.77 3.60 -3.20
N LEU A 121 7.25 2.47 -2.66
CA LEU A 121 6.42 1.39 -2.14
C LEU A 121 6.38 1.48 -0.62
N GLU A 122 5.21 1.31 0.00
CA GLU A 122 5.10 1.26 1.46
C GLU A 122 5.36 -0.15 1.98
N ILE A 123 6.15 -0.27 3.05
CA ILE A 123 6.15 -1.40 3.98
C ILE A 123 5.15 -1.07 5.09
N ASN A 124 3.94 -1.57 4.97
CA ASN A 124 2.91 -1.37 5.97
C ASN A 124 3.03 -2.42 7.08
N THR A 125 3.27 -1.98 8.31
CA THR A 125 3.58 -2.88 9.44
C THR A 125 2.36 -3.30 10.25
N SER A 126 1.16 -2.80 9.92
CA SER A 126 -0.05 -3.11 10.68
C SER A 126 -0.40 -4.60 10.68
N GLY A 127 -0.13 -5.30 9.57
CA GLY A 127 -0.40 -6.73 9.44
C GLY A 127 0.40 -7.63 10.38
N ILE A 128 1.57 -7.15 10.88
CA ILE A 128 2.41 -7.90 11.84
C ILE A 128 1.67 -8.20 13.14
N ALA A 129 0.88 -7.24 13.64
CA ALA A 129 0.10 -7.39 14.87
C ALA A 129 -1.30 -8.00 14.64
N MET A 130 -1.63 -8.32 13.40
CA MET A 130 -2.90 -8.92 12.98
C MET A 130 -2.73 -10.43 12.72
N PRO A 131 -3.82 -11.20 12.55
CA PRO A 131 -3.76 -12.63 12.25
C PRO A 131 -2.96 -13.01 10.98
N LEU A 132 -2.64 -12.05 10.11
CA LEU A 132 -1.75 -12.23 8.97
C LEU A 132 -0.31 -12.50 9.42
N GLY A 133 0.19 -11.79 10.44
CA GLY A 133 1.53 -11.95 11.00
C GLY A 133 2.67 -11.47 10.11
N ASP A 134 2.38 -10.67 9.06
CA ASP A 134 3.34 -10.20 8.08
C ASP A 134 3.12 -8.72 7.74
N THR A 135 4.04 -8.12 6.99
CA THR A 135 3.88 -6.78 6.41
C THR A 135 3.02 -6.82 5.13
N LEU A 136 2.61 -5.65 4.68
CA LEU A 136 1.85 -5.47 3.44
C LEU A 136 2.59 -4.49 2.50
N PRO A 137 3.29 -5.02 1.47
CA PRO A 137 3.46 -6.43 1.14
C PRO A 137 4.47 -7.14 2.03
N GLY A 138 4.51 -8.48 1.94
CA GLY A 138 5.49 -9.33 2.62
C GLY A 138 6.89 -9.26 1.99
N GLU A 139 7.88 -9.85 2.69
CA GLU A 139 9.31 -9.78 2.38
C GLU A 139 9.66 -10.05 0.90
N ALA A 140 9.08 -11.10 0.30
CA ALA A 140 9.41 -11.48 -1.07
C ALA A 140 9.13 -10.38 -2.10
N TYR A 141 8.05 -9.61 -1.91
CA TYR A 141 7.71 -8.50 -2.80
C TYR A 141 8.57 -7.26 -2.55
N ILE A 142 8.94 -7.00 -1.30
CA ILE A 142 9.86 -5.91 -0.95
C ILE A 142 11.24 -6.18 -1.57
N GLN A 143 11.75 -7.40 -1.43
CA GLN A 143 13.00 -7.83 -2.06
C GLN A 143 12.92 -7.71 -3.58
N ARG A 144 11.83 -8.20 -4.19
CA ARG A 144 11.62 -8.10 -5.63
C ARG A 144 11.59 -6.64 -6.12
N PHE A 145 10.92 -5.75 -5.39
CA PHE A 145 10.91 -4.32 -5.73
C PHE A 145 12.31 -3.72 -5.72
N HIS A 146 13.12 -4.04 -4.70
CA HIS A 146 14.53 -3.65 -4.63
C HIS A 146 15.34 -4.20 -5.83
N ASP A 147 15.23 -5.50 -6.11
CA ASP A 147 16.00 -6.18 -7.17
C ASP A 147 15.64 -5.66 -8.58
N MET A 148 14.43 -5.17 -8.77
CA MET A 148 13.99 -4.49 -9.99
C MET A 148 14.50 -3.04 -10.11
N GLY A 149 15.20 -2.52 -9.09
CA GLY A 149 15.76 -1.17 -9.07
C GLY A 149 14.89 -0.13 -8.35
N GLY A 150 13.92 -0.57 -7.54
CA GLY A 150 13.14 0.31 -6.65
C GLY A 150 14.05 1.03 -5.66
N GLN A 151 14.01 2.36 -5.65
CA GLN A 151 14.89 3.19 -4.81
C GLN A 151 14.16 3.75 -3.59
N TYR A 152 12.88 4.02 -3.71
CA TYR A 152 12.10 4.70 -2.68
C TYR A 152 11.22 3.70 -1.95
N ILE A 153 11.39 3.60 -0.63
CA ILE A 153 10.60 2.77 0.25
C ILE A 153 10.15 3.59 1.47
N THR A 154 8.89 3.51 1.83
CA THR A 154 8.36 4.13 3.05
C THR A 154 7.98 3.05 4.05
N VAL A 155 7.93 3.38 5.34
CA VAL A 155 7.47 2.47 6.39
C VAL A 155 6.33 3.12 7.14
N GLY A 156 5.17 2.47 7.19
CA GLY A 156 3.96 2.97 7.81
C GLY A 156 3.34 1.98 8.79
N SER A 157 2.82 2.47 9.93
CA SER A 157 2.11 1.64 10.91
C SER A 157 0.61 1.53 10.66
N ASP A 158 0.06 2.36 9.78
CA ASP A 158 -1.38 2.42 9.47
C ASP A 158 -2.24 2.55 10.75
N ALA A 159 -1.75 3.38 11.68
CA ALA A 159 -2.36 3.55 12.99
C ALA A 159 -3.63 4.38 12.91
N HIS A 160 -4.75 3.82 13.36
CA HIS A 160 -6.05 4.49 13.46
C HIS A 160 -6.39 4.94 14.88
N VAL A 161 -5.53 4.59 15.84
CA VAL A 161 -5.63 4.99 17.26
C VAL A 161 -4.24 5.32 17.80
N PRO A 162 -4.12 6.25 18.78
CA PRO A 162 -2.81 6.70 19.27
C PRO A 162 -1.91 5.58 19.78
N GLU A 163 -2.49 4.55 20.41
CA GLU A 163 -1.77 3.42 20.99
C GLU A 163 -1.06 2.54 19.97
N LYS A 164 -1.48 2.62 18.68
CA LYS A 164 -0.88 1.88 17.57
C LYS A 164 0.11 2.73 16.75
N LEU A 165 0.29 3.99 17.11
CA LEU A 165 1.22 4.88 16.42
C LEU A 165 2.64 4.30 16.46
N CYS A 166 3.30 4.26 15.31
CA CYS A 166 4.62 3.65 15.12
C CYS A 166 4.68 2.15 15.45
N GLY A 167 3.53 1.43 15.50
CA GLY A 167 3.51 0.00 15.79
C GLY A 167 4.34 -0.81 14.80
N ASN A 168 5.34 -1.57 15.30
CA ASN A 168 6.27 -2.40 14.53
C ASN A 168 7.05 -1.67 13.41
N VAL A 169 7.17 -0.36 13.45
CA VAL A 169 7.97 0.40 12.46
C VAL A 169 9.43 -0.03 12.50
N ASP A 170 9.97 -0.34 13.68
CA ASP A 170 11.30 -0.93 13.88
C ASP A 170 11.49 -2.23 13.08
N LYS A 171 10.49 -3.11 13.06
CA LYS A 171 10.51 -4.34 12.26
C LYS A 171 10.42 -4.05 10.76
N GLY A 172 9.63 -3.05 10.36
CA GLY A 172 9.56 -2.61 8.97
C GLY A 172 10.89 -2.03 8.48
N MET A 173 11.58 -1.25 9.32
CA MET A 173 12.92 -0.73 9.04
C MET A 173 13.94 -1.86 8.90
N ALA A 174 13.94 -2.82 9.84
CA ALA A 174 14.83 -4.00 9.78
C ALA A 174 14.56 -4.85 8.54
N LEU A 175 13.29 -4.98 8.12
CA LEU A 175 12.90 -5.68 6.90
C LEU A 175 13.40 -4.96 5.64
N ALA A 176 13.24 -3.64 5.56
CA ALA A 176 13.80 -2.84 4.48
C ALA A 176 15.32 -3.06 4.34
N LYS A 177 16.03 -3.00 5.47
CA LYS A 177 17.48 -3.26 5.49
C LYS A 177 17.84 -4.67 5.03
N LYS A 178 17.10 -5.68 5.50
CA LYS A 178 17.26 -7.08 5.09
C LYS A 178 17.06 -7.25 3.57
N CYS A 179 16.12 -6.53 2.97
CA CYS A 179 15.83 -6.54 1.53
C CYS A 179 16.79 -5.66 0.70
N GLY A 180 17.86 -5.12 1.28
CA GLY A 180 18.91 -4.40 0.57
C GLY A 180 18.77 -2.88 0.54
N PHE A 181 17.76 -2.30 1.18
CA PHE A 181 17.62 -0.86 1.27
C PHE A 181 18.54 -0.29 2.35
N ASP A 182 19.41 0.64 1.99
CA ASP A 182 20.23 1.40 2.96
C ASP A 182 19.50 2.61 3.53
N TYR A 183 18.41 3.02 2.91
CA TYR A 183 17.65 4.21 3.24
C TYR A 183 16.15 3.93 3.21
N VAL A 184 15.39 4.61 4.05
CA VAL A 184 13.95 4.81 3.85
C VAL A 184 13.71 6.20 3.31
N THR A 185 12.54 6.40 2.70
CA THR A 185 12.15 7.67 2.10
C THR A 185 11.14 8.38 3.00
N ILE A 186 11.39 9.65 3.27
CA ILE A 186 10.40 10.59 3.77
C ILE A 186 10.16 11.66 2.70
N PHE A 187 9.05 12.38 2.79
CA PHE A 187 8.72 13.41 1.81
C PHE A 187 8.55 14.76 2.47
N ASN A 188 9.01 15.81 1.80
CA ASN A 188 8.80 17.20 2.17
C ASN A 188 8.37 17.96 0.92
N ARG A 189 7.17 18.53 0.92
CA ARG A 189 6.55 19.15 -0.25
C ARG A 189 6.55 18.23 -1.48
N ARG A 190 6.31 16.94 -1.22
CA ARG A 190 6.28 15.85 -2.21
C ARG A 190 7.65 15.53 -2.86
N GLU A 191 8.72 16.10 -2.33
CA GLU A 191 10.08 15.78 -2.75
C GLU A 191 10.65 14.67 -1.86
N PRO A 192 11.18 13.58 -2.43
CA PRO A 192 11.71 12.46 -1.66
C PRO A 192 13.05 12.83 -0.99
N MET A 193 13.18 12.46 0.27
CA MET A 193 14.39 12.62 1.07
C MET A 193 14.80 11.25 1.64
N LEU A 194 16.04 10.83 1.39
CA LEU A 194 16.55 9.56 1.86
C LEU A 194 17.11 9.69 3.29
N VAL A 195 16.63 8.84 4.18
CA VAL A 195 17.07 8.76 5.58
C VAL A 195 17.75 7.42 5.81
N PRO A 196 19.02 7.38 6.26
CA PRO A 196 19.73 6.13 6.48
C PRO A 196 19.02 5.23 7.49
N ILE A 197 18.96 3.94 7.21
CA ILE A 197 18.51 2.93 8.16
C ILE A 197 19.70 2.59 9.08
N ALA A 198 19.50 2.79 10.38
CA ALA A 198 20.50 2.51 11.40
C ALA A 198 20.87 1.01 11.50
#